data_9df5e861effbef04751f354a4f430290
#
_entry.id   9df5e861effbef04751f354a4f430290
#
_cell.length_a   1.000
_cell.length_b   1.000
_cell.length_c   1.000
_cell.angle_alpha   90.00
_cell.angle_beta   90.00
_cell.angle_gamma   90.00
#
_symmetry.space_group_name_H-M   'P 1'
#
loop_
_entity.id
_entity.type
_entity.pdbx_description
1 polymer ?
#
loop_
_entity_poly.entity_id
_entity_poly.type
_entity_poly.pdbx_seq_one_letter_code
_entity_poly.pdbx_strand_id
1 'polypeptide(L)'
;THTVWAFDGYTANPADYPAFRAVADFNTTHAAPGNTTGWFMPSAGQLWDVLEHLGGVKALADQRTNGDQEWYGTDPGNDICASLNRWLAHVTDAAKFGDSYNWFWSSSEYSGNVARLWRVRSDGYVYCYWNSKGISRDVRPVLAF
;
A
#
# COMPACT_ATOMS: atom_id res chain seq x y z
N THR A 1 -14.62 10.39 -2.46
CA THR A 1 -13.50 10.56 -1.52
C THR A 1 -13.95 10.04 -0.17
N HIS A 2 -13.72 8.77 0.11
CA HIS A 2 -14.06 8.23 1.42
C HIS A 2 -12.80 8.19 2.25
N THR A 3 -12.72 9.09 3.21
CA THR A 3 -11.78 8.98 4.31
C THR A 3 -12.23 7.78 5.12
N VAL A 4 -11.48 6.69 5.07
CA VAL A 4 -11.82 5.43 5.74
C VAL A 4 -11.48 5.56 7.24
N TRP A 5 -12.17 6.48 7.91
CA TRP A 5 -12.17 6.59 9.37
C TRP A 5 -13.45 6.00 9.97
N ALA A 6 -14.40 5.57 9.11
CA ALA A 6 -15.67 5.03 9.55
C ALA A 6 -15.66 3.51 9.39
N PHE A 7 -15.54 2.84 10.48
CA PHE A 7 -15.81 1.44 10.66
C PHE A 7 -17.21 1.32 11.26
N ASP A 8 -18.10 0.61 10.62
CA ASP A 8 -19.46 0.32 11.13
C ASP A 8 -20.21 1.52 11.75
N GLY A 9 -20.00 2.71 11.18
CA GLY A 9 -20.56 3.94 11.73
C GLY A 9 -19.81 4.56 12.89
N TYR A 10 -18.67 4.00 13.30
CA TYR A 10 -17.78 4.56 14.32
C TYR A 10 -16.58 5.23 13.66
N THR A 11 -16.23 6.40 14.14
CA THR A 11 -14.96 7.04 13.79
C THR A 11 -13.84 6.29 14.50
N ALA A 12 -12.94 5.65 13.73
CA ALA A 12 -11.78 5.00 14.30
C ALA A 12 -10.89 6.04 15.01
N ASN A 13 -10.62 5.82 16.28
CA ASN A 13 -9.66 6.66 17.00
C ASN A 13 -8.24 6.36 16.48
N PRO A 14 -7.50 7.34 15.94
CA PRO A 14 -6.14 7.14 15.45
C PRO A 14 -5.18 6.53 16.48
N ALA A 15 -5.46 6.73 17.76
CA ALA A 15 -4.66 6.13 18.83
C ALA A 15 -4.75 4.60 18.86
N ASP A 16 -5.89 4.05 18.44
CA ASP A 16 -6.13 2.61 18.39
C ASP A 16 -5.62 1.96 17.10
N TYR A 17 -5.29 2.78 16.09
CA TYR A 17 -4.86 2.34 14.77
C TYR A 17 -3.55 3.05 14.35
N PRO A 18 -2.39 2.59 14.82
CA PRO A 18 -1.10 3.25 14.59
C PRO A 18 -0.76 3.50 13.13
N ALA A 19 -1.17 2.61 12.22
CA ALA A 19 -0.93 2.75 10.79
C ALA A 19 -1.65 3.98 10.20
N PHE A 20 -2.92 4.19 10.55
CA PHE A 20 -3.67 5.37 10.14
C PHE A 20 -3.15 6.64 10.78
N ARG A 21 -2.74 6.57 12.05
CA ARG A 21 -2.11 7.69 12.73
C ARG A 21 -0.83 8.11 12.03
N ALA A 22 0.03 7.17 11.65
CA ALA A 22 1.26 7.48 10.93
C ALA A 22 1.00 8.25 9.63
N VAL A 23 -0.07 7.92 8.89
CA VAL A 23 -0.47 8.66 7.69
C VAL A 23 -1.00 10.06 8.04
N ALA A 24 -1.79 10.19 9.12
CA ALA A 24 -2.27 11.48 9.57
C ALA A 24 -1.10 12.40 9.99
N ASP A 25 -0.14 11.87 10.74
CA ASP A 25 1.07 12.61 11.15
C ASP A 25 1.93 12.98 9.92
N PHE A 26 2.01 12.09 8.92
CA PHE A 26 2.69 12.37 7.65
C PHE A 26 2.08 13.57 6.92
N ASN A 27 0.75 13.69 6.89
CA ASN A 27 0.06 14.83 6.31
C ASN A 27 0.40 16.17 6.99
N THR A 28 0.74 16.16 8.28
CA THR A 28 1.10 17.39 9.00
C THR A 28 2.51 17.87 8.68
N THR A 29 3.40 16.94 8.30
CA THR A 29 4.82 17.22 8.05
C THR A 29 5.18 17.31 6.57
N HIS A 30 4.34 16.74 5.69
CA HIS A 30 4.56 16.68 4.25
C HIS A 30 3.34 17.24 3.52
N ALA A 31 3.40 18.52 3.20
CA ALA A 31 2.30 19.18 2.48
C ALA A 31 2.03 18.48 1.14
N ALA A 32 0.77 18.09 0.95
CA ALA A 32 0.34 17.57 -0.34
C ALA A 32 0.15 18.71 -1.34
N PRO A 33 0.43 18.50 -2.64
CA PRO A 33 0.11 19.48 -3.67
C PRO A 33 -1.38 19.87 -3.66
N GLY A 34 -1.68 21.14 -3.92
CA GLY A 34 -3.03 21.70 -3.74
C GLY A 34 -4.13 21.13 -4.61
N ASN A 35 -3.78 20.37 -5.65
CA ASN A 35 -4.71 19.68 -6.56
C ASN A 35 -4.85 18.18 -6.28
N THR A 36 -4.47 17.73 -5.09
CA THR A 36 -4.50 16.32 -4.70
C THR A 36 -5.43 16.08 -3.52
N THR A 37 -5.68 14.80 -3.23
CA THR A 37 -6.52 14.36 -2.10
C THR A 37 -5.90 14.61 -0.72
N GLY A 38 -4.61 14.99 -0.65
CA GLY A 38 -3.80 14.77 0.55
C GLY A 38 -3.29 13.33 0.63
N TRP A 39 -2.33 13.10 1.52
CA TRP A 39 -1.77 11.77 1.73
C TRP A 39 -2.76 10.86 2.43
N PHE A 40 -2.93 9.64 1.91
CA PHE A 40 -3.81 8.66 2.52
C PHE A 40 -3.21 7.25 2.44
N MET A 41 -3.70 6.35 3.27
CA MET A 41 -3.33 4.94 3.23
C MET A 41 -4.12 4.26 2.10
N PRO A 42 -3.43 3.72 1.07
CA PRO A 42 -4.11 3.14 -0.09
C PRO A 42 -4.85 1.85 0.29
N SER A 43 -5.95 1.59 -0.39
CA SER A 43 -6.59 0.28 -0.36
C SER A 43 -5.71 -0.77 -1.06
N ALA A 44 -5.99 -2.05 -0.83
CA ALA A 44 -5.30 -3.12 -1.55
C ALA A 44 -5.48 -2.99 -3.07
N GLY A 45 -6.68 -2.58 -3.53
CA GLY A 45 -6.93 -2.32 -4.95
C GLY A 45 -6.10 -1.18 -5.52
N GLN A 46 -5.93 -0.08 -4.78
CA GLN A 46 -5.08 1.03 -5.21
C GLN A 46 -3.59 0.65 -5.24
N LEU A 47 -3.15 -0.21 -4.33
CA LEU A 47 -1.80 -0.76 -4.39
C LEU A 47 -1.61 -1.69 -5.61
N TRP A 48 -2.64 -2.45 -5.99
CA TRP A 48 -2.66 -3.19 -7.25
C TRP A 48 -2.46 -2.26 -8.45
N ASP A 49 -3.17 -1.12 -8.49
CA ASP A 49 -3.02 -0.12 -9.55
C ASP A 49 -1.57 0.40 -9.63
N VAL A 50 -0.95 0.68 -8.49
CA VAL A 50 0.45 1.11 -8.42
C VAL A 50 1.39 0.04 -8.99
N LEU A 51 1.21 -1.22 -8.59
CA LEU A 51 2.04 -2.33 -9.06
C LEU A 51 1.85 -2.60 -10.56
N GLU A 52 0.61 -2.53 -11.03
CA GLU A 52 0.27 -2.76 -12.44
C GLU A 52 0.83 -1.64 -13.34
N HIS A 53 0.57 -0.38 -12.98
CA HIS A 53 0.91 0.75 -13.84
C HIS A 53 2.36 1.23 -13.70
N LEU A 54 2.88 1.27 -12.49
CA LEU A 54 4.26 1.72 -12.23
C LEU A 54 5.25 0.56 -12.17
N GLY A 55 4.83 -0.59 -11.68
CA GLY A 55 5.62 -1.82 -11.66
C GLY A 55 5.62 -2.57 -13.00
N GLY A 56 4.66 -2.28 -13.89
CA GLY A 56 4.53 -2.90 -15.20
C GLY A 56 4.02 -4.35 -15.17
N VAL A 57 3.29 -4.74 -14.11
CA VAL A 57 2.87 -6.13 -13.90
C VAL A 57 1.53 -6.39 -14.55
N LYS A 58 1.53 -7.09 -15.67
CA LYS A 58 0.31 -7.48 -16.39
C LYS A 58 -0.40 -8.68 -15.76
N ALA A 59 0.36 -9.62 -15.23
CA ALA A 59 -0.19 -10.83 -14.61
C ALA A 59 -1.04 -10.54 -13.35
N LEU A 60 -0.86 -9.37 -12.73
CA LEU A 60 -1.69 -8.97 -11.60
C LEU A 60 -3.12 -8.60 -11.99
N ALA A 61 -3.35 -8.09 -13.19
CA ALA A 61 -4.69 -7.72 -13.65
C ALA A 61 -5.67 -8.90 -13.59
N ASP A 62 -5.21 -10.09 -13.98
CA ASP A 62 -6.02 -11.30 -13.96
C ASP A 62 -6.34 -11.79 -12.54
N GLN A 63 -5.44 -11.54 -11.60
CA GLN A 63 -5.62 -11.92 -10.19
C GLN A 63 -6.61 -10.99 -9.46
N ARG A 64 -6.73 -9.75 -9.92
CA ARG A 64 -7.60 -8.74 -9.32
C ARG A 64 -9.09 -9.11 -9.35
N THR A 65 -9.51 -9.92 -10.31
CA THR A 65 -10.90 -10.35 -10.47
C THR A 65 -11.34 -11.38 -9.43
N ASN A 66 -10.40 -12.01 -8.73
CA ASN A 66 -10.64 -13.06 -7.76
C ASN A 66 -10.72 -12.56 -6.30
N GLY A 67 -10.89 -11.27 -6.09
CA GLY A 67 -11.32 -10.55 -4.89
C GLY A 67 -10.60 -10.85 -3.56
N ASP A 68 -10.52 -12.07 -3.14
CA ASP A 68 -10.09 -12.47 -1.80
C ASP A 68 -8.80 -13.30 -1.76
N GLN A 69 -8.17 -13.53 -2.91
CA GLN A 69 -7.03 -14.42 -2.94
C GLN A 69 -5.74 -13.73 -2.51
N GLU A 70 -4.97 -14.44 -1.74
CA GLU A 70 -3.55 -14.16 -1.53
C GLU A 70 -2.83 -14.36 -2.86
N TRP A 71 -2.05 -13.35 -3.23
CA TRP A 71 -1.18 -13.48 -4.39
C TRP A 71 0.27 -13.40 -3.97
N TYR A 72 1.06 -14.30 -4.48
CA TYR A 72 2.51 -14.19 -4.42
C TYR A 72 3.09 -14.73 -5.73
N GLY A 73 4.10 -14.05 -6.24
CA GLY A 73 4.76 -14.48 -7.46
C GLY A 73 5.64 -13.40 -8.06
N THR A 74 6.20 -13.72 -9.19
CA THR A 74 6.94 -12.80 -10.04
C THR A 74 6.21 -12.67 -11.37
N ASP A 75 6.42 -11.54 -12.05
CA ASP A 75 6.10 -11.43 -13.47
C ASP A 75 7.37 -11.77 -14.26
N PRO A 76 7.45 -12.95 -14.91
CA PRO A 76 8.65 -13.36 -15.63
C PRO A 76 9.06 -12.32 -16.68
N GLY A 77 10.31 -11.89 -16.62
CA GLY A 77 10.85 -10.87 -17.51
C GLY A 77 10.62 -9.42 -17.08
N ASN A 78 9.95 -9.21 -15.96
CA ASN A 78 9.75 -7.88 -15.40
C ASN A 78 10.28 -7.78 -13.96
N ASP A 79 11.23 -6.89 -13.73
CA ASP A 79 11.68 -6.55 -12.38
C ASP A 79 10.77 -5.44 -11.82
N ILE A 80 9.72 -5.86 -11.14
CA ILE A 80 8.72 -4.98 -10.52
C ILE A 80 9.39 -4.01 -9.55
N CYS A 81 10.30 -4.51 -8.73
CA CYS A 81 11.00 -3.70 -7.73
C CYS A 81 11.84 -2.61 -8.40
N ALA A 82 12.64 -2.95 -9.42
CA ALA A 82 13.43 -1.98 -10.17
C ALA A 82 12.54 -0.97 -10.90
N SER A 83 11.42 -1.42 -11.47
CA SER A 83 10.47 -0.54 -12.15
C SER A 83 9.86 0.49 -11.20
N LEU A 84 9.37 0.08 -10.03
CA LEU A 84 8.85 0.97 -9.00
C LEU A 84 9.94 1.93 -8.49
N ASN A 85 11.13 1.44 -8.22
CA ASN A 85 12.24 2.25 -7.70
C ASN A 85 12.75 3.28 -8.71
N ARG A 86 12.59 3.04 -10.00
CA ARG A 86 12.89 4.02 -11.05
C ARG A 86 11.98 5.25 -10.94
N TRP A 87 10.70 5.06 -10.66
CA TRP A 87 9.79 6.18 -10.41
C TRP A 87 10.12 6.91 -9.11
N LEU A 88 10.43 6.16 -8.05
CA LEU A 88 10.81 6.74 -6.76
C LEU A 88 12.12 7.52 -6.81
N ALA A 89 13.02 7.22 -7.77
CA ALA A 89 14.26 7.97 -7.95
C ALA A 89 14.05 9.46 -8.31
N HIS A 90 12.85 9.83 -8.75
CA HIS A 90 12.47 11.22 -9.01
C HIS A 90 11.96 11.96 -7.75
N VAL A 91 11.83 11.27 -6.64
CA VAL A 91 11.34 11.84 -5.38
C VAL A 91 12.48 11.86 -4.36
N THR A 92 12.81 13.03 -3.86
CA THR A 92 13.87 13.21 -2.85
C THR A 92 13.52 12.41 -1.59
N ASP A 93 14.48 11.65 -1.08
CA ASP A 93 14.37 10.84 0.14
C ASP A 93 13.27 9.77 0.13
N ALA A 94 12.75 9.40 -1.05
CA ALA A 94 11.78 8.34 -1.15
C ALA A 94 12.38 6.98 -0.73
N ALA A 95 11.74 6.32 0.22
CA ALA A 95 12.09 4.97 0.61
C ALA A 95 11.83 3.99 -0.54
N LYS A 96 12.87 3.24 -0.94
CA LYS A 96 12.79 2.28 -2.03
C LYS A 96 12.04 1.01 -1.62
N PHE A 97 11.49 0.32 -2.61
CA PHE A 97 11.03 -1.05 -2.44
C PHE A 97 12.21 -2.02 -2.44
N GLY A 98 11.99 -3.21 -1.88
CA GLY A 98 12.95 -4.32 -1.95
C GLY A 98 13.94 -4.40 -0.81
N ASP A 99 14.05 -3.37 0.01
CA ASP A 99 14.90 -3.40 1.19
C ASP A 99 14.26 -4.24 2.28
N SER A 100 14.87 -5.38 2.57
CA SER A 100 14.53 -6.30 3.65
C SER A 100 13.05 -6.73 3.74
N TYR A 101 12.62 -7.17 4.90
CA TYR A 101 11.32 -7.79 5.16
C TYR A 101 10.15 -6.78 5.29
N ASN A 102 10.17 -5.66 4.54
CA ASN A 102 9.19 -4.59 4.71
C ASN A 102 7.84 -4.98 4.12
N TRP A 103 6.91 -5.25 5.00
CA TRP A 103 5.50 -5.35 4.71
C TRP A 103 4.84 -4.00 5.01
N PHE A 104 3.93 -3.59 4.15
CA PHE A 104 3.19 -2.35 4.35
C PHE A 104 1.69 -2.59 4.30
N TRP A 105 1.00 -1.96 5.24
CA TRP A 105 -0.43 -2.06 5.37
C TRP A 105 -1.16 -1.40 4.20
N SER A 106 -2.29 -1.99 3.83
CA SER A 106 -3.36 -1.32 3.08
C SER A 106 -4.51 -0.95 4.01
N SER A 107 -5.38 -0.06 3.57
CA SER A 107 -6.62 0.27 4.29
C SER A 107 -7.72 -0.77 4.08
N SER A 108 -7.47 -1.85 3.33
CA SER A 108 -8.43 -2.91 3.10
C SER A 108 -8.42 -3.92 4.23
N GLU A 109 -9.56 -4.17 4.81
CA GLU A 109 -9.76 -5.24 5.76
C GLU A 109 -9.98 -6.58 5.08
N TYR A 110 -9.63 -7.63 5.79
CA TYR A 110 -9.99 -8.99 5.48
C TYR A 110 -11.06 -9.50 6.46
N SER A 111 -10.93 -9.14 7.73
CA SER A 111 -11.90 -9.44 8.79
C SER A 111 -11.78 -8.44 9.93
N GLY A 112 -12.60 -8.56 10.96
CA GLY A 112 -12.60 -7.63 12.11
C GLY A 112 -11.23 -7.40 12.76
N ASN A 113 -10.37 -8.40 12.78
CA ASN A 113 -9.04 -8.33 13.41
C ASN A 113 -7.86 -8.52 12.43
N VAL A 114 -8.14 -8.63 11.13
CA VAL A 114 -7.15 -8.92 10.08
C VAL A 114 -7.30 -7.91 8.93
N ALA A 115 -6.18 -7.40 8.44
CA ALA A 115 -6.14 -6.49 7.30
C ALA A 115 -5.16 -6.99 6.22
N ARG A 116 -5.32 -6.48 5.01
CA ARG A 116 -4.44 -6.80 3.89
C ARG A 116 -3.17 -5.99 3.94
N LEU A 117 -2.07 -6.63 3.55
CA LEU A 117 -0.76 -6.02 3.47
C LEU A 117 -0.01 -6.49 2.21
N TRP A 118 0.97 -5.71 1.82
CA TRP A 118 1.76 -5.93 0.62
C TRP A 118 3.25 -5.97 0.94
N ARG A 119 3.98 -6.68 0.09
CA ARG A 119 5.44 -6.69 0.08
C ARG A 119 5.94 -6.78 -1.34
N VAL A 120 6.93 -5.96 -1.67
CA VAL A 120 7.68 -6.04 -2.94
C VAL A 120 9.13 -6.32 -2.59
N ARG A 121 9.68 -7.42 -3.09
CA ARG A 121 11.05 -7.87 -2.83
C ARG A 121 11.99 -7.46 -3.95
N SER A 122 13.28 -7.36 -3.62
CA SER A 122 14.36 -7.06 -4.58
C SER A 122 14.57 -8.17 -5.61
N ASP A 123 14.13 -9.40 -5.34
CA ASP A 123 14.17 -10.52 -6.28
C ASP A 123 12.95 -10.58 -7.21
N GLY A 124 12.12 -9.52 -7.24
CA GLY A 124 10.96 -9.37 -8.09
C GLY A 124 9.68 -10.03 -7.57
N TYR A 125 9.73 -10.73 -6.44
CA TYR A 125 8.52 -11.27 -5.85
C TYR A 125 7.66 -10.17 -5.22
N VAL A 126 6.36 -10.26 -5.44
CA VAL A 126 5.33 -9.44 -4.81
C VAL A 126 4.38 -10.35 -4.05
N TYR A 127 3.99 -9.92 -2.88
CA TYR A 127 3.03 -10.61 -2.04
C TYR A 127 1.88 -9.68 -1.70
N CYS A 128 0.66 -10.15 -1.89
CA CYS A 128 -0.54 -9.63 -1.25
C CYS A 128 -1.02 -10.67 -0.25
N TYR A 129 -1.02 -10.31 1.00
CA TYR A 129 -1.32 -11.23 2.10
C TYR A 129 -2.24 -10.57 3.12
N TRP A 130 -2.52 -11.26 4.20
CA TRP A 130 -3.27 -10.70 5.32
C TRP A 130 -2.56 -11.02 6.65
N ASN A 131 -2.76 -10.18 7.64
CA ASN A 131 -2.20 -10.40 8.97
C ASN A 131 -3.03 -9.69 10.04
N SER A 132 -2.80 -10.07 11.30
CA SER A 132 -3.45 -9.44 12.45
C SER A 132 -3.12 -7.95 12.50
N LYS A 133 -4.13 -7.10 12.70
CA LYS A 133 -3.99 -5.64 12.85
C LYS A 133 -3.12 -5.24 14.05
N GLY A 134 -2.93 -6.14 15.02
CA GLY A 134 -2.05 -5.91 16.17
C GLY A 134 -0.55 -5.98 15.88
N ILE A 135 -0.16 -6.37 14.64
CA ILE A 135 1.27 -6.47 14.28
C ILE A 135 1.74 -5.15 13.70
N SER A 136 2.91 -4.69 14.16
CA SER A 136 3.56 -3.50 13.61
C SER A 136 4.09 -3.78 12.19
N ARG A 137 3.73 -2.92 11.24
CA ARG A 137 4.20 -2.92 9.85
C ARG A 137 4.30 -1.50 9.34
N ASP A 138 5.02 -1.32 8.24
CA ASP A 138 5.16 -0.02 7.61
C ASP A 138 3.86 0.45 6.96
N VAL A 139 3.78 1.73 6.69
CA VAL A 139 2.75 2.34 5.85
C VAL A 139 3.41 3.10 4.70
N ARG A 140 2.74 3.12 3.55
CA ARG A 140 3.19 3.88 2.40
C ARG A 140 2.04 4.77 1.92
N PRO A 141 2.02 6.02 2.37
CA PRO A 141 1.01 6.98 1.93
C PRO A 141 1.10 7.22 0.43
N VAL A 142 -0.04 7.45 -0.20
CA VAL A 142 -0.16 7.81 -1.61
C VAL A 142 -1.02 9.06 -1.78
N LEU A 143 -0.93 9.68 -2.96
CA LEU A 143 -1.79 10.78 -3.38
C LEU A 143 -2.67 10.34 -4.55
N ALA A 144 -3.86 10.93 -4.67
CA ALA A 144 -4.66 10.88 -5.88
C ALA A 144 -4.88 12.30 -6.43
N PHE A 145 -4.92 12.40 -7.74
CA PHE A 145 -5.11 13.63 -8.51
C PHE A 145 -6.54 13.74 -9.02
#